data_f3c52322ded9d98cebaa03e7735bc2f4
#
_entry.id   f3c52322ded9d98cebaa03e7735bc2f4
#
_cell.length_a   1.000
_cell.length_b   1.000
_cell.length_c   1.000
_cell.angle_alpha   90.00
_cell.angle_beta   90.00
_cell.angle_gamma   90.00
#
_symmetry.space_group_name_H-M   'P 1'
#
loop_
_entity.id
_entity.type
_entity.pdbx_description
1 polymer ?
#
loop_
_entity_poly.entity_id
_entity_poly.type
_entity_poly.pdbx_seq_one_letter_code
_entity_poly.pdbx_strand_id
1 'polypeptide(L)'
;MFYSLCLEYWDMAAVLSPFCIFTPENSQHVAGGLNILRQTKTLFAVRSGGHTPIRGASGTSDGVLIASDKLRNMELGVSAGQRAVKVGPGLRWIEVYDWMANQGLTVIGGRYAYVPI
;
A
#
# COMPACT_ATOMS: atom_id res chain seq x y z
N MET A 1 -7.27 -14.04 9.25
CA MET A 1 -7.04 -13.04 8.18
C MET A 1 -7.31 -11.60 8.64
N PHE A 2 -8.49 -11.22 9.17
CA PHE A 2 -8.78 -9.86 9.67
C PHE A 2 -7.78 -9.40 10.75
N TYR A 3 -7.58 -10.19 11.81
CA TYR A 3 -6.64 -9.87 12.89
C TYR A 3 -5.18 -9.78 12.42
N SER A 4 -4.78 -10.63 11.49
CA SER A 4 -3.44 -10.59 10.90
C SER A 4 -3.18 -9.23 10.24
N LEU A 5 -4.09 -8.77 9.39
CA LEU A 5 -3.96 -7.47 8.73
C LEU A 5 -4.00 -6.29 9.71
N CYS A 6 -4.74 -6.37 10.82
CA CYS A 6 -4.75 -5.31 11.84
C CYS A 6 -3.40 -5.14 12.54
N LEU A 7 -2.57 -6.18 12.60
CA LEU A 7 -1.28 -6.19 13.31
C LEU A 7 -0.07 -5.93 12.42
N GLU A 8 -0.26 -5.73 11.12
CA GLU A 8 0.82 -5.44 10.18
C GLU A 8 1.29 -3.98 10.23
N TYR A 9 1.73 -3.55 11.40
CA TYR A 9 2.35 -2.24 11.62
C TYR A 9 3.74 -2.42 12.22
N TRP A 10 4.64 -1.52 11.86
CA TRP A 10 5.98 -1.49 12.44
C TRP A 10 5.94 -1.08 13.93
N ASP A 11 5.02 -0.19 14.31
CA ASP A 11 4.83 0.29 15.67
C ASP A 11 3.44 -0.10 16.21
N MET A 12 3.41 -0.75 17.35
CA MET A 12 2.17 -1.16 18.00
C MET A 12 1.28 0.02 18.41
N ALA A 13 1.85 1.21 18.62
CA ALA A 13 1.08 2.44 18.87
C ALA A 13 0.20 2.87 17.68
N ALA A 14 0.58 2.46 16.45
CA ALA A 14 -0.19 2.75 15.25
C ALA A 14 -1.34 1.75 14.99
N VAL A 15 -1.38 0.62 15.71
CA VAL A 15 -2.42 -0.39 15.56
C VAL A 15 -3.77 0.17 15.98
N LEU A 16 -4.74 0.08 15.08
CA LEU A 16 -6.13 0.47 15.29
C LEU A 16 -7.05 -0.65 14.78
N SER A 17 -8.29 -0.68 15.26
CA SER A 17 -9.29 -1.70 14.89
C SER A 17 -10.35 -1.08 13.98
N PRO A 18 -10.19 -1.14 12.66
CA PRO A 18 -11.19 -0.63 11.73
C PRO A 18 -12.47 -1.46 11.77
N PHE A 19 -13.59 -0.88 11.34
CA PHE A 19 -14.86 -1.62 11.21
C PHE A 19 -14.76 -2.72 10.16
N CYS A 20 -14.06 -2.45 9.06
CA CYS A 20 -13.71 -3.47 8.06
C CYS A 20 -12.42 -3.12 7.33
N ILE A 21 -11.87 -4.12 6.64
CA ILE A 21 -10.68 -3.98 5.81
C ILE A 21 -11.07 -4.27 4.37
N PHE A 22 -10.80 -3.32 3.49
CA PHE A 22 -10.96 -3.44 2.05
C PHE A 22 -9.60 -3.65 1.40
N THR A 23 -9.43 -4.76 0.68
CA THR A 23 -8.19 -5.13 -0.03
C THR A 23 -8.41 -5.09 -1.53
N PRO A 24 -8.24 -3.93 -2.20
CA PRO A 24 -8.40 -3.81 -3.64
C PRO A 24 -7.31 -4.61 -4.38
N GLU A 25 -7.66 -5.17 -5.53
CA GLU A 25 -6.75 -5.95 -6.39
C GLU A 25 -6.29 -5.19 -7.63
N ASN A 26 -6.95 -4.08 -7.94
CA ASN A 26 -6.66 -3.23 -9.09
C ASN A 26 -7.21 -1.80 -8.88
N SER A 27 -6.92 -0.91 -9.82
CA SER A 27 -7.34 0.49 -9.76
C SER A 27 -8.86 0.67 -9.86
N GLN A 28 -9.56 -0.22 -10.57
CA GLN A 28 -11.01 -0.18 -10.67
C GLN A 28 -11.68 -0.51 -9.33
N HIS A 29 -11.14 -1.50 -8.59
CA HIS A 29 -11.59 -1.79 -7.23
C HIS A 29 -11.36 -0.61 -6.30
N VAL A 30 -10.20 0.08 -6.40
CA VAL A 30 -9.94 1.30 -5.61
C VAL A 30 -10.96 2.39 -5.94
N ALA A 31 -11.18 2.68 -7.22
CA ALA A 31 -12.13 3.70 -7.66
C ALA A 31 -13.56 3.39 -7.20
N GLY A 32 -14.00 2.14 -7.33
CA GLY A 32 -15.31 1.68 -6.84
C GLY A 32 -15.47 1.83 -5.33
N GLY A 33 -14.47 1.38 -4.58
CA GLY A 33 -14.45 1.52 -3.12
C GLY A 33 -14.51 2.98 -2.67
N LEU A 34 -13.70 3.85 -3.25
CA LEU A 34 -13.70 5.29 -2.94
C LEU A 34 -15.04 5.95 -3.28
N ASN A 35 -15.70 5.56 -4.37
CA ASN A 35 -17.04 6.07 -4.70
C ASN A 35 -18.08 5.69 -3.64
N ILE A 36 -18.06 4.46 -3.15
CA ILE A 36 -18.96 4.00 -2.08
C ILE A 36 -18.67 4.79 -0.80
N LEU A 37 -17.41 4.88 -0.38
CA LEU A 37 -17.01 5.61 0.83
C LEU A 37 -17.44 7.09 0.78
N ARG A 38 -17.30 7.72 -0.39
CA ARG A 38 -17.74 9.10 -0.62
C ARG A 38 -19.26 9.24 -0.51
N GLN A 39 -20.04 8.34 -1.11
CA GLN A 39 -21.50 8.37 -1.08
C GLN A 39 -22.05 8.14 0.32
N THR A 40 -21.44 7.25 1.08
CA THR A 40 -21.82 6.91 2.45
C THR A 40 -21.21 7.86 3.49
N LYS A 41 -20.32 8.78 3.08
CA LYS A 41 -19.54 9.68 3.97
C LYS A 41 -18.78 8.90 5.04
N THR A 42 -18.34 7.69 4.73
CA THR A 42 -17.62 6.83 5.63
C THR A 42 -16.15 7.25 5.73
N LEU A 43 -15.64 7.36 6.95
CA LEU A 43 -14.22 7.61 7.19
C LEU A 43 -13.38 6.42 6.72
N PHE A 44 -12.18 6.70 6.22
CA PHE A 44 -11.25 5.65 5.83
C PHE A 44 -9.80 6.08 6.07
N ALA A 45 -8.93 5.09 6.19
CA ALA A 45 -7.50 5.26 6.13
C ALA A 45 -6.93 4.36 5.05
N VAL A 46 -5.76 4.71 4.52
CA VAL A 46 -5.03 3.91 3.53
C VAL A 46 -3.74 3.42 4.14
N ARG A 47 -3.47 2.12 4.00
CA ARG A 47 -2.23 1.51 4.44
C ARG A 47 -1.55 0.80 3.28
N SER A 48 -0.26 1.06 3.10
CA SER A 48 0.65 0.21 2.35
C SER A 48 1.28 -0.81 3.33
N GLY A 49 2.54 -0.72 3.68
CA GLY A 49 3.18 -1.65 4.62
C GLY A 49 3.16 -1.23 6.09
N GLY A 50 2.40 -0.22 6.49
CA GLY A 50 2.21 0.15 7.90
C GLY A 50 3.46 0.64 8.63
N HIS A 51 4.41 1.27 7.93
CA HIS A 51 5.72 1.64 8.51
C HIS A 51 5.71 2.96 9.30
N THR A 52 4.64 3.73 9.27
CA THR A 52 4.52 4.97 10.06
C THR A 52 4.22 4.65 11.53
N PRO A 53 4.93 5.28 12.49
CA PRO A 53 4.60 5.18 13.92
C PRO A 53 3.44 6.09 14.34
N ILE A 54 3.00 6.99 13.46
CA ILE A 54 1.98 7.99 13.80
C ILE A 54 0.61 7.33 13.84
N ARG A 55 0.00 7.33 15.02
CA ARG A 55 -1.36 6.81 15.23
C ARG A 55 -2.38 7.53 14.32
N GLY A 56 -3.18 6.77 13.58
CA GLY A 56 -4.21 7.29 12.68
C GLY A 56 -3.71 7.69 11.28
N ALA A 57 -2.38 7.77 11.04
CA ALA A 57 -1.86 8.14 9.72
C ALA A 57 -2.10 7.07 8.64
N SER A 58 -2.09 5.81 9.02
CA SER A 58 -2.35 4.68 8.10
C SER A 58 -3.35 3.66 8.67
N GLY A 59 -4.16 4.07 9.65
CA GLY A 59 -5.18 3.24 10.29
C GLY A 59 -6.34 4.07 10.80
N THR A 60 -7.44 3.43 11.15
CA THR A 60 -8.65 4.06 11.71
C THR A 60 -9.33 3.13 12.71
N SER A 61 -10.01 3.70 13.70
CA SER A 61 -10.94 2.96 14.58
C SER A 61 -12.39 3.12 14.17
N ASP A 62 -12.70 4.15 13.34
CA ASP A 62 -14.07 4.60 13.09
C ASP A 62 -14.45 4.52 11.61
N GLY A 63 -13.83 3.60 10.87
CA GLY A 63 -14.08 3.53 9.44
C GLY A 63 -13.49 2.31 8.77
N VAL A 64 -13.20 2.44 7.49
CA VAL A 64 -12.67 1.38 6.62
C VAL A 64 -11.16 1.54 6.47
N LEU A 65 -10.41 0.47 6.66
CA LEU A 65 -9.00 0.40 6.26
C LEU A 65 -8.90 -0.10 4.82
N ILE A 66 -8.35 0.72 3.93
CA ILE A 66 -7.96 0.29 2.59
C ILE A 66 -6.53 -0.22 2.66
N ALA A 67 -6.36 -1.54 2.58
CA ALA A 67 -5.06 -2.19 2.62
C ALA A 67 -4.59 -2.54 1.20
N SER A 68 -3.43 -2.02 0.79
CA SER A 68 -2.94 -2.15 -0.59
C SER A 68 -2.20 -3.46 -0.87
N ASP A 69 -2.21 -4.40 0.05
CA ASP A 69 -1.41 -5.65 0.03
C ASP A 69 -1.52 -6.44 -1.27
N LYS A 70 -2.64 -6.35 -1.98
CA LYS A 70 -2.88 -7.02 -3.27
C LYS A 70 -2.52 -6.19 -4.51
N LEU A 71 -2.18 -4.93 -4.35
CA LEU A 71 -1.75 -4.05 -5.46
C LEU A 71 -0.24 -4.21 -5.67
N ARG A 72 0.18 -5.29 -6.34
CA ARG A 72 1.58 -5.74 -6.41
C ARG A 72 2.15 -5.81 -7.82
N ASN A 73 1.58 -5.08 -8.76
CA ASN A 73 2.06 -5.06 -10.14
C ASN A 73 3.41 -4.35 -10.27
N MET A 74 4.26 -4.84 -11.17
CA MET A 74 5.51 -4.22 -11.58
C MET A 74 5.57 -4.17 -13.10
N GLU A 75 5.91 -3.02 -13.66
CA GLU A 75 5.93 -2.80 -15.11
C GLU A 75 7.03 -1.80 -15.47
N LEU A 76 7.86 -2.14 -16.47
CA LEU A 76 8.78 -1.20 -17.07
C LEU A 76 8.06 -0.35 -18.12
N GLY A 77 8.37 0.93 -18.15
CA GLY A 77 7.76 1.85 -19.10
C GLY A 77 8.60 3.09 -19.32
N VAL A 78 7.98 4.09 -19.89
CA VAL A 78 8.56 5.40 -20.12
C VAL A 78 7.65 6.45 -19.49
N SER A 79 8.21 7.38 -18.74
CA SER A 79 7.52 8.55 -18.20
C SER A 79 8.32 9.80 -18.51
N ALA A 80 7.68 10.81 -19.10
CA ALA A 80 8.33 12.06 -19.53
C ALA A 80 9.59 11.83 -20.40
N GLY A 81 9.58 10.83 -21.28
CA GLY A 81 10.71 10.49 -22.15
C GLY A 81 11.85 9.74 -21.48
N GLN A 82 11.75 9.40 -20.20
CA GLN A 82 12.76 8.66 -19.45
C GLN A 82 12.28 7.26 -19.09
N ARG A 83 13.23 6.32 -18.93
CA ARG A 83 12.89 4.99 -18.39
C ARG A 83 12.29 5.13 -17.00
N ALA A 84 11.18 4.43 -16.77
CA ALA A 84 10.48 4.42 -15.50
C ALA A 84 10.04 3.01 -15.13
N VAL A 85 9.87 2.76 -13.85
CA VAL A 85 9.21 1.58 -13.34
C VAL A 85 7.91 1.99 -12.65
N LYS A 86 6.81 1.33 -13.00
CA LYS A 86 5.53 1.46 -12.33
C LYS A 86 5.41 0.31 -11.33
N VAL A 87 5.17 0.64 -10.09
CA VAL A 87 5.11 -0.33 -9.00
C VAL A 87 3.84 -0.14 -8.17
N GLY A 88 3.26 -1.24 -7.75
CA GLY A 88 2.07 -1.24 -6.90
C GLY A 88 2.41 -0.95 -5.43
N PRO A 89 1.56 -0.23 -4.69
CA PRO A 89 1.84 0.15 -3.31
C PRO A 89 1.77 -1.02 -2.30
N GLY A 90 1.44 -2.21 -2.73
CA GLY A 90 1.49 -3.44 -1.91
C GLY A 90 2.85 -4.13 -1.89
N LEU A 91 3.85 -3.54 -2.54
CA LEU A 91 5.21 -4.06 -2.61
C LEU A 91 6.11 -3.44 -1.53
N ARG A 92 7.23 -4.12 -1.28
CA ARG A 92 8.35 -3.59 -0.50
C ARG A 92 9.55 -3.34 -1.42
N TRP A 93 10.44 -2.42 -1.01
CA TRP A 93 11.57 -2.03 -1.87
C TRP A 93 12.47 -3.20 -2.23
N ILE A 94 12.67 -4.17 -1.35
CA ILE A 94 13.48 -5.36 -1.67
C ILE A 94 12.92 -6.12 -2.88
N GLU A 95 11.61 -6.24 -2.98
CA GLU A 95 10.97 -6.96 -4.08
C GLU A 95 11.16 -6.24 -5.42
N VAL A 96 11.12 -4.90 -5.39
CA VAL A 96 11.38 -4.07 -6.58
C VAL A 96 12.84 -4.16 -6.99
N TYR A 97 13.77 -4.11 -6.04
CA TYR A 97 15.20 -4.21 -6.33
C TYR A 97 15.55 -5.57 -6.93
N ASP A 98 15.06 -6.66 -6.35
CA ASP A 98 15.30 -8.01 -6.87
C ASP A 98 14.72 -8.18 -8.29
N TRP A 99 13.51 -7.66 -8.51
CA TRP A 99 12.88 -7.71 -9.81
C TRP A 99 13.64 -6.88 -10.86
N MET A 100 14.13 -5.70 -10.50
CA MET A 100 14.93 -4.85 -11.38
C MET A 100 16.32 -5.47 -11.67
N ALA A 101 16.97 -6.03 -10.65
CA ALA A 101 18.28 -6.68 -10.79
C ALA A 101 18.25 -7.86 -11.76
N ASN A 102 17.18 -8.67 -11.73
CA ASN A 102 16.97 -9.77 -12.66
C ASN A 102 16.85 -9.32 -14.14
N GLN A 103 16.64 -8.03 -14.37
CA GLN A 103 16.59 -7.42 -15.70
C GLN A 103 17.85 -6.60 -16.04
N GLY A 104 18.88 -6.67 -15.20
CA GLY A 104 20.11 -5.89 -15.33
C GLY A 104 19.90 -4.38 -15.13
N LEU A 105 18.86 -4.00 -14.38
CA LEU A 105 18.48 -2.62 -14.13
C LEU A 105 18.52 -2.30 -12.64
N THR A 106 18.50 -1.00 -12.32
CA THR A 106 18.36 -0.50 -10.96
C THR A 106 17.42 0.71 -10.94
N VAL A 107 16.90 1.02 -9.76
CA VAL A 107 16.03 2.19 -9.51
C VAL A 107 16.42 2.83 -8.17
N ILE A 108 16.28 4.14 -8.09
CA ILE A 108 16.47 4.86 -6.83
C ILE A 108 15.17 4.80 -6.03
N GLY A 109 15.26 4.32 -4.79
CA GLY A 109 14.09 4.16 -3.91
C GLY A 109 14.46 4.11 -2.44
N GLY A 110 13.65 3.45 -1.63
CA GLY A 110 13.85 3.32 -0.20
C GLY A 110 15.15 2.59 0.16
N ARG A 111 15.89 3.10 1.13
CA ARG A 111 17.18 2.54 1.54
C ARG A 111 17.06 1.32 2.45
N TYR A 112 15.91 1.07 3.01
CA TYR A 112 15.64 -0.06 3.86
C TYR A 112 14.76 -1.09 3.12
N ALA A 113 15.21 -2.33 3.07
CA ALA A 113 14.64 -3.39 2.23
C ALA A 113 13.12 -3.61 2.46
N TYR A 114 12.69 -3.58 3.70
CA TYR A 114 11.32 -3.90 4.10
C TYR A 114 10.39 -2.69 4.20
N VAL A 115 10.87 -1.48 3.89
CA VAL A 115 10.01 -0.30 3.79
C VAL A 115 9.06 -0.48 2.60
N PRO A 116 7.75 -0.19 2.80
CA PRO A 116 6.77 -0.22 1.72
C PRO A 116 6.99 0.91 0.71
N ILE A 117 6.40 0.72 -0.45
CA ILE A 117 6.30 1.72 -1.52
C ILE A 117 5.20 2.71 -1.20
#